data_203891aa6e86a7bbcb09f4bc26badbb7
#
_entry.id   203891aa6e86a7bbcb09f4bc26badbb7
#
_cell.length_a   1.000
_cell.length_b   1.000
_cell.length_c   1.000
_cell.angle_alpha   90.00
_cell.angle_beta   90.00
_cell.angle_gamma   90.00
#
_symmetry.space_group_name_H-M   'P 1'
#
loop_
_entity.id
_entity.type
_entity.pdbx_description
1 polymer ?
#
loop_
_entity_poly.entity_id
_entity_poly.type
_entity_poly.pdbx_seq_one_letter_code
_entity_poly.pdbx_strand_id
1 'polypeptide(L)'
;MKVVWGFDNPPLIRNGVATVGSYDGVHSGHCILLNEVVQRAKESDGESVVLTFEPHPRITLGNDEGLRLLSTFEEKCRLLERVGVDYVVVIPFDEAFSRLSREEFIDDYLVGKLGIKQLIVGYNHHFGHNKEGNHSFLLQHGALQVVEVAQYTDNGNKVSSTTIRKAVSDGDMALTRQLLGHTYIIIGMADAEGVVAVDKYKLLPSDGRYACTINGVESECEVCGGVVKQRVYFSEKIEILL
;
A
#
# COMPACT_ATOMS: atom_id res chain seq x y z
N MET A 1 -9.05 6.96 9.83
CA MET A 1 -7.62 6.59 9.78
C MET A 1 -6.75 7.85 9.99
N LYS A 2 -5.65 7.75 10.78
CA LYS A 2 -4.69 8.84 10.98
C LYS A 2 -3.39 8.52 10.23
N VAL A 3 -2.82 9.51 9.53
CA VAL A 3 -1.53 9.37 8.83
C VAL A 3 -0.47 10.12 9.63
N VAL A 4 0.61 9.44 9.98
CA VAL A 4 1.73 9.94 10.79
C VAL A 4 3.01 9.84 9.97
N TRP A 5 3.75 10.93 9.85
CA TRP A 5 5.01 10.97 9.11
C TRP A 5 6.20 10.87 10.06
N GLY A 6 7.07 9.89 9.80
CA GLY A 6 8.29 9.67 10.55
C GLY A 6 8.05 9.21 11.99
N PHE A 7 9.07 9.36 12.82
CA PHE A 7 9.12 8.87 14.19
C PHE A 7 9.51 9.93 15.21
N ASP A 8 9.50 11.22 14.82
CA ASP A 8 9.93 12.30 15.72
C ASP A 8 8.87 12.62 16.80
N ASN A 9 7.61 12.56 16.42
CA ASN A 9 6.48 12.74 17.34
C ASN A 9 5.45 11.62 17.13
N PRO A 10 5.80 10.39 17.49
CA PRO A 10 4.90 9.26 17.28
C PRO A 10 3.65 9.39 18.18
N PRO A 11 2.49 8.97 17.69
CA PRO A 11 1.30 8.92 18.53
C PRO A 11 1.49 7.87 19.65
N LEU A 12 0.83 8.08 20.77
CA LEU A 12 0.69 7.03 21.78
C LEU A 12 -0.29 5.97 21.24
N ILE A 13 0.22 4.88 20.74
CA ILE A 13 -0.57 3.76 20.21
C ILE A 13 -0.86 2.78 21.33
N ARG A 14 -2.15 2.55 21.58
CA ARG A 14 -2.60 1.64 22.62
C ARG A 14 -2.59 0.21 22.12
N ASN A 15 -1.89 -0.69 22.81
CA ASN A 15 -1.79 -2.12 22.48
C ASN A 15 -1.58 -2.36 20.99
N GLY A 16 -0.62 -1.65 20.38
CA GLY A 16 -0.45 -1.57 18.94
C GLY A 16 -0.27 -2.93 18.27
N VAL A 17 -1.09 -3.23 17.26
CA VAL A 17 -0.96 -4.37 16.36
C VAL A 17 -0.55 -3.85 15.00
N ALA A 18 0.63 -4.23 14.54
CA ALA A 18 1.23 -3.63 13.37
C ALA A 18 1.52 -4.63 12.25
N THR A 19 1.69 -4.08 11.07
CA THR A 19 2.30 -4.74 9.93
C THR A 19 3.16 -3.77 9.15
N VAL A 20 4.14 -4.27 8.40
CA VAL A 20 5.11 -3.46 7.65
C VAL A 20 5.13 -3.91 6.19
N GLY A 21 5.01 -2.97 5.26
CA GLY A 21 5.08 -3.30 3.85
C GLY A 21 4.84 -2.12 2.91
N SER A 22 5.13 -2.30 1.63
CA SER A 22 4.84 -1.29 0.60
C SER A 22 3.35 -1.16 0.28
N TYR A 23 2.60 -2.25 0.44
CA TYR A 23 1.14 -2.33 0.19
C TYR A 23 0.72 -1.71 -1.14
N ASP A 24 1.52 -1.92 -2.19
CA ASP A 24 1.25 -1.38 -3.51
C ASP A 24 0.00 -2.04 -4.11
N GLY A 25 -1.04 -1.22 -4.33
CA GLY A 25 -2.36 -1.62 -4.81
C GLY A 25 -3.28 -2.23 -3.76
N VAL A 26 -2.86 -2.44 -2.51
CA VAL A 26 -3.67 -3.03 -1.41
C VAL A 26 -4.54 -4.20 -1.88
N HIS A 27 -3.95 -5.11 -2.66
CA HIS A 27 -4.64 -6.23 -3.31
C HIS A 27 -5.22 -7.25 -2.32
N SER A 28 -6.04 -8.19 -2.80
CA SER A 28 -6.73 -9.19 -1.98
C SER A 28 -5.81 -9.95 -1.01
N GLY A 29 -4.59 -10.31 -1.44
CA GLY A 29 -3.61 -10.90 -0.54
C GLY A 29 -3.13 -9.98 0.58
N HIS A 30 -3.02 -8.66 0.32
CA HIS A 30 -2.75 -7.67 1.35
C HIS A 30 -3.96 -7.52 2.31
N CYS A 31 -5.17 -7.51 1.77
CA CYS A 31 -6.39 -7.35 2.57
C CYS A 31 -6.55 -8.44 3.63
N ILE A 32 -6.16 -9.69 3.34
CA ILE A 32 -6.21 -10.77 4.33
C ILE A 32 -5.31 -10.46 5.53
N LEU A 33 -4.07 -10.05 5.26
CA LEU A 33 -3.13 -9.67 6.31
C LEU A 33 -3.59 -8.42 7.06
N LEU A 34 -4.08 -7.41 6.37
CA LEU A 34 -4.58 -6.17 6.97
C LEU A 34 -5.83 -6.41 7.83
N ASN A 35 -6.74 -7.28 7.38
CA ASN A 35 -7.91 -7.67 8.18
C ASN A 35 -7.50 -8.39 9.47
N GLU A 36 -6.47 -9.25 9.43
CA GLU A 36 -5.92 -9.89 10.63
C GLU A 36 -5.37 -8.83 11.61
N VAL A 37 -4.66 -7.80 11.10
CA VAL A 37 -4.17 -6.68 11.93
C VAL A 37 -5.34 -5.95 12.61
N VAL A 38 -6.37 -5.59 11.84
CA VAL A 38 -7.55 -4.86 12.37
C VAL A 38 -8.32 -5.71 13.36
N GLN A 39 -8.50 -7.00 13.08
CA GLN A 39 -9.21 -7.93 13.97
C GLN A 39 -8.48 -8.08 15.30
N ARG A 40 -7.16 -8.37 15.27
CA ARG A 40 -6.35 -8.53 16.49
C ARG A 40 -6.25 -7.26 17.31
N ALA A 41 -6.19 -6.12 16.66
CA ALA A 41 -6.24 -4.84 17.35
C ALA A 41 -7.54 -4.71 18.15
N LYS A 42 -8.69 -5.02 17.55
CA LYS A 42 -10.00 -5.02 18.24
C LYS A 42 -10.06 -6.02 19.40
N GLU A 43 -9.55 -7.24 19.20
CA GLU A 43 -9.54 -8.30 20.21
C GLU A 43 -8.67 -7.96 21.43
N SER A 44 -7.60 -7.18 21.24
CA SER A 44 -6.69 -6.74 22.30
C SER A 44 -7.02 -5.38 22.90
N ASP A 45 -8.18 -4.80 22.58
CA ASP A 45 -8.52 -3.41 22.91
C ASP A 45 -7.38 -2.45 22.50
N GLY A 46 -6.83 -2.67 21.31
CA GLY A 46 -5.69 -1.98 20.74
C GLY A 46 -6.02 -1.18 19.49
N GLU A 47 -4.98 -0.70 18.82
CA GLU A 47 -5.06 0.08 17.60
C GLU A 47 -4.25 -0.60 16.49
N SER A 48 -4.82 -0.62 15.29
CA SER A 48 -4.23 -1.22 14.09
C SER A 48 -3.29 -0.23 13.40
N VAL A 49 -2.09 -0.70 13.05
CA VAL A 49 -1.02 0.14 12.51
C VAL A 49 -0.44 -0.47 11.24
N VAL A 50 -0.45 0.29 10.17
CA VAL A 50 0.29 -0.06 8.94
C VAL A 50 1.50 0.84 8.83
N LEU A 51 2.70 0.24 8.84
CA LEU A 51 3.93 0.95 8.50
C LEU A 51 4.18 0.78 7.00
N THR A 52 4.33 1.90 6.31
CA THR A 52 4.65 1.92 4.88
C THR A 52 5.74 2.94 4.57
N PHE A 53 6.27 2.90 3.37
CA PHE A 53 7.45 3.68 2.97
C PHE A 53 7.06 4.76 1.97
N GLU A 54 7.60 5.97 2.17
CA GLU A 54 7.51 7.06 1.20
C GLU A 54 8.80 7.90 1.24
N PRO A 55 9.49 8.08 0.11
CA PRO A 55 9.20 7.47 -1.19
C PRO A 55 9.33 5.93 -1.18
N HIS A 56 8.83 5.29 -2.25
CA HIS A 56 8.99 3.84 -2.41
C HIS A 56 10.48 3.45 -2.35
N PRO A 57 10.88 2.38 -1.64
CA PRO A 57 12.30 2.03 -1.41
C PRO A 57 13.14 1.94 -2.68
N ARG A 58 12.57 1.50 -3.80
CA ARG A 58 13.28 1.45 -5.08
C ARG A 58 13.68 2.82 -5.60
N ILE A 59 12.92 3.88 -5.28
CA ILE A 59 13.22 5.26 -5.68
C ILE A 59 14.46 5.74 -4.94
N THR A 60 14.47 5.62 -3.62
CA THR A 60 15.61 6.03 -2.78
C THR A 60 16.89 5.27 -3.11
N LEU A 61 16.78 3.98 -3.42
CA LEU A 61 17.94 3.13 -3.73
C LEU A 61 18.40 3.26 -5.20
N GLY A 62 17.84 4.19 -5.98
CA GLY A 62 18.21 4.39 -7.38
C GLY A 62 17.87 3.22 -8.31
N ASN A 63 16.91 2.39 -7.92
CA ASN A 63 16.46 1.21 -8.67
C ASN A 63 15.04 1.42 -9.23
N ASP A 64 14.71 2.67 -9.56
CA ASP A 64 13.36 3.06 -10.01
C ASP A 64 13.16 3.02 -11.52
N GLU A 65 14.17 2.60 -12.28
CA GLU A 65 14.04 2.40 -13.73
C GLU A 65 12.88 1.43 -14.02
N GLY A 66 11.95 1.90 -14.85
CA GLY A 66 10.73 1.14 -15.18
C GLY A 66 9.76 0.93 -14.01
N LEU A 67 9.96 1.59 -12.87
CA LEU A 67 9.03 1.48 -11.75
C LEU A 67 7.65 2.01 -12.14
N ARG A 68 6.63 1.19 -11.93
CA ARG A 68 5.22 1.56 -12.05
C ARG A 68 4.48 1.04 -10.83
N LEU A 69 3.80 1.93 -10.13
CA LEU A 69 3.05 1.63 -8.91
C LEU A 69 1.58 1.40 -9.23
N LEU A 70 0.99 0.40 -8.60
CA LEU A 70 -0.46 0.15 -8.66
C LEU A 70 -1.25 1.23 -7.92
N SER A 71 -0.66 1.80 -6.88
CA SER A 71 -1.26 2.90 -6.13
C SER A 71 -0.22 3.97 -5.78
N THR A 72 -0.57 5.23 -5.94
CA THR A 72 0.13 6.36 -5.34
C THR A 72 -0.01 6.30 -3.82
N PHE A 73 0.71 7.15 -3.09
CA PHE A 73 0.58 7.22 -1.64
C PHE A 73 -0.85 7.59 -1.21
N GLU A 74 -1.46 8.56 -1.88
CA GLU A 74 -2.82 8.98 -1.58
C GLU A 74 -3.85 7.88 -1.84
N GLU A 75 -3.75 7.22 -3.00
CA GLU A 75 -4.61 6.08 -3.35
C GLU A 75 -4.45 4.94 -2.34
N LYS A 76 -3.23 4.65 -1.92
CA LYS A 76 -2.93 3.66 -0.86
C LYS A 76 -3.63 4.04 0.45
N CYS A 77 -3.54 5.29 0.86
CA CYS A 77 -4.23 5.76 2.07
C CYS A 77 -5.75 5.59 1.96
N ARG A 78 -6.36 5.91 0.82
CA ARG A 78 -7.79 5.67 0.57
C ARG A 78 -8.16 4.19 0.72
N LEU A 79 -7.34 3.30 0.16
CA LEU A 79 -7.58 1.86 0.23
C LEU A 79 -7.42 1.32 1.65
N LEU A 80 -6.38 1.74 2.38
CA LEU A 80 -6.16 1.34 3.78
C LEU A 80 -7.27 1.84 4.71
N GLU A 81 -7.79 3.05 4.46
CA GLU A 81 -8.94 3.58 5.20
C GLU A 81 -10.20 2.74 5.01
N ARG A 82 -10.45 2.24 3.78
CA ARG A 82 -11.57 1.32 3.48
C ARG A 82 -11.44 -0.03 4.20
N VAL A 83 -10.22 -0.48 4.47
CA VAL A 83 -9.97 -1.70 5.29
C VAL A 83 -10.27 -1.46 6.77
N GLY A 84 -10.25 -0.20 7.22
CA GLY A 84 -10.53 0.15 8.61
C GLY A 84 -9.29 0.20 9.50
N VAL A 85 -8.12 0.48 8.93
CA VAL A 85 -6.87 0.70 9.68
C VAL A 85 -6.96 2.00 10.48
N ASP A 86 -6.47 2.00 11.73
CA ASP A 86 -6.49 3.18 12.60
C ASP A 86 -5.36 4.15 12.27
N TYR A 87 -4.14 3.64 12.07
CA TYR A 87 -2.94 4.43 11.80
C TYR A 87 -2.17 3.94 10.58
N VAL A 88 -1.71 4.88 9.77
CA VAL A 88 -0.66 4.66 8.77
C VAL A 88 0.57 5.45 9.22
N VAL A 89 1.64 4.75 9.57
CA VAL A 89 2.94 5.35 9.88
C VAL A 89 3.77 5.32 8.61
N VAL A 90 4.07 6.51 8.11
CA VAL A 90 4.86 6.69 6.89
C VAL A 90 6.32 6.80 7.25
N ILE A 91 7.09 5.81 6.86
CA ILE A 91 8.53 5.80 7.06
C ILE A 91 9.20 6.59 5.95
N PRO A 92 9.85 7.72 6.23
CA PRO A 92 10.72 8.37 5.28
C PRO A 92 11.87 7.43 4.96
N PHE A 93 11.77 6.74 3.80
CA PHE A 93 12.78 5.75 3.44
C PHE A 93 13.97 6.45 2.78
N ASP A 94 14.97 6.76 3.58
CA ASP A 94 16.23 7.36 3.16
C ASP A 94 17.40 6.36 3.28
N GLU A 95 18.61 6.80 2.94
CA GLU A 95 19.80 5.97 3.01
C GLU A 95 20.12 5.56 4.45
N ALA A 96 19.90 6.43 5.44
CA ALA A 96 20.15 6.15 6.84
C ALA A 96 19.19 5.05 7.34
N PHE A 97 17.89 5.18 7.03
CA PHE A 97 16.89 4.16 7.40
C PHE A 97 17.16 2.82 6.70
N SER A 98 17.64 2.83 5.45
CA SER A 98 17.95 1.61 4.71
C SER A 98 19.10 0.77 5.32
N ARG A 99 19.91 1.39 6.17
CA ARG A 99 21.07 0.75 6.86
C ARG A 99 20.74 0.26 8.25
N LEU A 100 19.53 0.52 8.77
CA LEU A 100 19.14 0.03 10.09
C LEU A 100 19.21 -1.48 10.16
N SER A 101 19.80 -1.99 11.22
CA SER A 101 19.75 -3.41 11.54
C SER A 101 18.31 -3.84 11.81
N ARG A 102 18.05 -5.11 11.73
CA ARG A 102 16.74 -5.68 12.06
C ARG A 102 16.41 -5.51 13.54
N GLU A 103 17.43 -5.55 14.42
CA GLU A 103 17.33 -5.32 15.87
C GLU A 103 16.91 -3.87 16.15
N GLU A 104 17.66 -2.89 15.63
CA GLU A 104 17.35 -1.47 15.79
C GLU A 104 15.93 -1.13 15.30
N PHE A 105 15.54 -1.69 14.16
CA PHE A 105 14.19 -1.46 13.63
C PHE A 105 13.09 -1.95 14.59
N ILE A 106 13.29 -3.12 15.22
CA ILE A 106 12.31 -3.67 16.17
C ILE A 106 12.35 -2.89 17.48
N ASP A 107 13.54 -2.77 18.09
CA ASP A 107 13.66 -2.30 19.47
C ASP A 107 13.42 -0.80 19.56
N ASP A 108 14.04 0.00 18.68
CA ASP A 108 13.96 1.44 18.76
C ASP A 108 12.67 2.00 18.11
N TYR A 109 12.27 1.43 16.97
CA TYR A 109 11.17 2.00 16.20
C TYR A 109 9.83 1.34 16.50
N LEU A 110 9.73 0.02 16.41
CA LEU A 110 8.43 -0.63 16.62
C LEU A 110 8.04 -0.64 18.10
N VAL A 111 8.96 -1.09 18.97
CA VAL A 111 8.67 -1.19 20.41
C VAL A 111 8.89 0.15 21.11
N GLY A 112 10.06 0.77 20.92
CA GLY A 112 10.45 1.97 21.66
C GLY A 112 9.63 3.19 21.31
N LYS A 113 9.53 3.53 20.02
CA LYS A 113 8.83 4.74 19.57
C LYS A 113 7.33 4.56 19.40
N LEU A 114 6.87 3.43 18.85
CA LEU A 114 5.47 3.22 18.53
C LEU A 114 4.71 2.39 19.56
N GLY A 115 5.40 1.70 20.49
CA GLY A 115 4.75 0.88 21.50
C GLY A 115 4.03 -0.35 20.94
N ILE A 116 4.46 -0.86 19.78
CA ILE A 116 3.86 -2.04 19.15
C ILE A 116 4.02 -3.26 20.07
N LYS A 117 2.98 -4.06 20.17
CA LYS A 117 2.93 -5.29 20.95
C LYS A 117 2.86 -6.55 20.08
N GLN A 118 2.21 -6.44 18.94
CA GLN A 118 2.06 -7.56 18.01
C GLN A 118 2.47 -7.14 16.61
N LEU A 119 3.18 -8.01 15.90
CA LEU A 119 3.57 -7.83 14.51
C LEU A 119 2.97 -8.95 13.66
N ILE A 120 2.18 -8.59 12.67
CA ILE A 120 1.57 -9.50 11.72
C ILE A 120 2.39 -9.45 10.44
N VAL A 121 2.88 -10.59 10.00
CA VAL A 121 3.77 -10.70 8.83
C VAL A 121 3.23 -11.71 7.82
N GLY A 122 3.48 -11.50 6.55
CA GLY A 122 3.22 -12.49 5.53
C GLY A 122 4.30 -13.59 5.51
N TYR A 123 4.00 -14.76 4.98
CA TYR A 123 4.85 -15.94 4.95
C TYR A 123 6.27 -15.72 4.38
N ASN A 124 6.48 -14.71 3.54
CA ASN A 124 7.78 -14.38 2.94
C ASN A 124 8.25 -12.98 3.31
N HIS A 125 7.85 -12.49 4.48
CA HIS A 125 8.22 -11.17 4.94
C HIS A 125 9.71 -11.11 5.29
N HIS A 126 10.38 -10.09 4.72
CA HIS A 126 11.77 -9.75 5.05
C HIS A 126 11.89 -8.25 5.31
N PHE A 127 12.75 -7.87 6.26
CA PHE A 127 12.96 -6.48 6.66
C PHE A 127 14.40 -6.25 7.15
N GLY A 128 14.73 -5.01 7.48
CA GLY A 128 16.06 -4.60 7.92
C GLY A 128 17.08 -4.58 6.77
N HIS A 129 18.30 -4.18 7.10
CA HIS A 129 19.39 -4.11 6.12
C HIS A 129 19.61 -5.48 5.47
N ASN A 130 19.87 -5.49 4.15
CA ASN A 130 20.07 -6.72 3.36
C ASN A 130 18.95 -7.78 3.48
N LYS A 131 17.76 -7.42 4.00
CA LYS A 131 16.64 -8.36 4.23
C LYS A 131 16.98 -9.49 5.22
N GLU A 132 17.82 -9.22 6.20
CA GLU A 132 18.27 -10.22 7.19
C GLU A 132 17.18 -10.54 8.23
N GLY A 133 16.22 -9.64 8.46
CA GLY A 133 15.05 -9.91 9.29
C GLY A 133 14.03 -10.79 8.58
N ASN A 134 13.57 -11.83 9.29
CA ASN A 134 12.53 -12.75 8.83
C ASN A 134 11.70 -13.27 10.01
N HIS A 135 10.69 -14.11 9.73
CA HIS A 135 9.82 -14.68 10.76
C HIS A 135 10.60 -15.44 11.85
N SER A 136 11.57 -16.27 11.50
CA SER A 136 12.35 -17.03 12.47
C SER A 136 13.16 -16.12 13.40
N PHE A 137 13.74 -15.06 12.86
CA PHE A 137 14.42 -14.06 13.65
C PHE A 137 13.49 -13.35 14.63
N LEU A 138 12.28 -12.94 14.16
CA LEU A 138 11.29 -12.28 15.01
C LEU A 138 10.88 -13.14 16.21
N LEU A 139 10.67 -14.44 15.99
CA LEU A 139 10.34 -15.38 17.06
C LEU A 139 11.48 -15.54 18.09
N GLN A 140 12.73 -15.59 17.62
CA GLN A 140 13.90 -15.72 18.50
C GLN A 140 14.17 -14.42 19.29
N HIS A 141 13.95 -13.28 18.67
CA HIS A 141 14.16 -11.97 19.29
C HIS A 141 13.21 -11.74 20.49
N GLY A 142 11.96 -12.14 20.37
CA GLY A 142 11.00 -12.21 21.47
C GLY A 142 10.46 -10.88 22.01
N ALA A 143 10.80 -9.74 21.39
CA ALA A 143 10.31 -8.43 21.83
C ALA A 143 8.84 -8.17 21.49
N LEU A 144 8.31 -8.89 20.51
CA LEU A 144 6.96 -8.74 19.98
C LEU A 144 6.25 -10.09 19.91
N GLN A 145 4.94 -10.11 20.08
CA GLN A 145 4.12 -11.21 19.60
C GLN A 145 4.13 -11.22 18.09
N VAL A 146 4.45 -12.35 17.46
CA VAL A 146 4.51 -12.45 16.00
C VAL A 146 3.49 -13.45 15.49
N VAL A 147 2.74 -13.05 14.48
CA VAL A 147 1.79 -13.90 13.79
C VAL A 147 2.10 -13.92 12.30
N GLU A 148 2.29 -15.11 11.77
CA GLU A 148 2.48 -15.30 10.34
C GLU A 148 1.17 -15.61 9.66
N VAL A 149 0.86 -14.86 8.61
CA VAL A 149 -0.30 -15.10 7.74
C VAL A 149 0.15 -15.88 6.52
N ALA A 150 -0.52 -17.00 6.27
CA ALA A 150 -0.23 -17.86 5.13
C ALA A 150 -0.42 -17.13 3.78
N GLN A 151 0.26 -17.61 2.76
CA GLN A 151 0.12 -17.08 1.41
C GLN A 151 -1.32 -17.24 0.90
N TYR A 152 -1.88 -16.15 0.42
CA TYR A 152 -3.16 -16.18 -0.29
C TYR A 152 -2.98 -16.60 -1.75
N THR A 153 -3.85 -17.49 -2.20
CA THR A 153 -3.98 -17.89 -3.60
C THR A 153 -5.43 -17.75 -4.03
N ASP A 154 -5.66 -17.20 -5.21
CA ASP A 154 -6.97 -17.19 -5.86
C ASP A 154 -7.04 -18.32 -6.89
N ASN A 155 -7.96 -19.28 -6.72
CA ASN A 155 -8.10 -20.46 -7.56
C ASN A 155 -6.76 -21.20 -7.81
N GLY A 156 -5.89 -21.28 -6.78
CA GLY A 156 -4.58 -21.91 -6.87
C GLY A 156 -3.49 -21.03 -7.48
N ASN A 157 -3.80 -19.82 -7.96
CA ASN A 157 -2.85 -18.88 -8.51
C ASN A 157 -2.41 -17.88 -7.45
N LYS A 158 -1.11 -17.58 -7.44
CA LYS A 158 -0.55 -16.56 -6.55
C LYS A 158 -1.02 -15.17 -6.98
N VAL A 159 -1.67 -14.45 -6.05
CA VAL A 159 -1.93 -13.01 -6.21
C VAL A 159 -0.68 -12.23 -5.85
N SER A 160 -0.20 -11.39 -6.76
CA SER A 160 0.98 -10.55 -6.54
C SER A 160 0.86 -9.23 -7.30
N SER A 161 1.52 -8.17 -6.79
CA SER A 161 1.58 -6.89 -7.50
C SER A 161 2.14 -7.01 -8.93
N THR A 162 3.02 -7.98 -9.18
CA THR A 162 3.55 -8.24 -10.53
C THR A 162 2.48 -8.74 -11.50
N THR A 163 1.66 -9.71 -11.07
CA THR A 163 0.56 -10.23 -11.89
C THR A 163 -0.48 -9.15 -12.16
N ILE A 164 -0.79 -8.35 -11.13
CA ILE A 164 -1.75 -7.25 -11.25
C ILE A 164 -1.22 -6.15 -12.20
N ARG A 165 0.07 -5.78 -12.10
CA ARG A 165 0.66 -4.81 -13.03
C ARG A 165 0.53 -5.27 -14.49
N LYS A 166 0.71 -6.57 -14.73
CA LYS A 166 0.52 -7.12 -16.07
C LYS A 166 -0.92 -6.94 -16.52
N ALA A 167 -1.91 -7.32 -15.71
CA ALA A 167 -3.34 -7.18 -16.05
C ALA A 167 -3.71 -5.71 -16.34
N VAL A 168 -3.24 -4.75 -15.51
CA VAL A 168 -3.44 -3.32 -15.75
C VAL A 168 -2.80 -2.89 -17.07
N SER A 169 -1.54 -3.27 -17.32
CA SER A 169 -0.82 -2.90 -18.55
C SER A 169 -1.46 -3.48 -19.81
N ASP A 170 -2.07 -4.65 -19.71
CA ASP A 170 -2.82 -5.28 -20.80
C ASP A 170 -4.23 -4.66 -20.97
N GLY A 171 -4.68 -3.76 -20.07
CA GLY A 171 -6.01 -3.18 -20.08
C GLY A 171 -7.12 -4.12 -19.61
N ASP A 172 -6.77 -5.28 -19.05
CA ASP A 172 -7.74 -6.25 -18.52
C ASP A 172 -8.23 -5.81 -17.12
N MET A 173 -9.18 -4.87 -17.12
CA MET A 173 -9.72 -4.33 -15.87
C MET A 173 -10.62 -5.33 -15.13
N ALA A 174 -11.17 -6.33 -15.81
CA ALA A 174 -11.93 -7.39 -15.18
C ALA A 174 -11.01 -8.29 -14.33
N LEU A 175 -9.91 -8.77 -14.89
CA LEU A 175 -8.88 -9.51 -14.15
C LEU A 175 -8.23 -8.65 -13.07
N THR A 176 -7.96 -7.38 -13.38
CA THR A 176 -7.40 -6.42 -12.41
C THR A 176 -8.28 -6.33 -11.17
N ARG A 177 -9.58 -6.12 -11.33
CA ARG A 177 -10.56 -6.04 -10.24
C ARG A 177 -10.61 -7.36 -9.44
N GLN A 178 -10.62 -8.50 -10.12
CA GLN A 178 -10.60 -9.81 -9.47
C GLN A 178 -9.38 -9.97 -8.56
N LEU A 179 -8.19 -9.68 -9.07
CA LEU A 179 -6.93 -9.85 -8.32
C LEU A 179 -6.76 -8.82 -7.20
N LEU A 180 -7.19 -7.57 -7.42
CA LEU A 180 -7.19 -6.54 -6.39
C LEU A 180 -8.21 -6.81 -5.29
N GLY A 181 -9.38 -7.35 -5.63
CA GLY A 181 -10.54 -7.44 -4.75
C GLY A 181 -11.31 -6.11 -4.61
N HIS A 182 -10.93 -5.10 -5.37
CA HIS A 182 -11.58 -3.80 -5.44
C HIS A 182 -11.35 -3.15 -6.81
N THR A 183 -12.06 -2.07 -7.10
CA THR A 183 -11.93 -1.30 -8.35
C THR A 183 -10.59 -0.59 -8.41
N TYR A 184 -9.93 -0.57 -9.58
CA TYR A 184 -8.67 0.14 -9.77
C TYR A 184 -8.88 1.64 -9.62
N ILE A 185 -8.12 2.27 -8.75
CA ILE A 185 -8.25 3.69 -8.41
C ILE A 185 -7.18 4.52 -9.10
N ILE A 186 -7.57 5.67 -9.64
CA ILE A 186 -6.69 6.71 -10.16
C ILE A 186 -7.12 8.03 -9.53
N ILE A 187 -6.22 8.71 -8.82
CA ILE A 187 -6.44 10.05 -8.27
C ILE A 187 -5.51 11.02 -8.98
N GLY A 188 -6.06 12.13 -9.46
CA GLY A 188 -5.30 13.15 -10.14
C GLY A 188 -5.99 14.52 -10.14
N MET A 189 -5.31 15.50 -10.71
CA MET A 189 -5.84 16.85 -10.92
C MET A 189 -6.30 16.99 -12.36
N ALA A 190 -7.59 17.24 -12.55
CA ALA A 190 -8.14 17.49 -13.88
C ALA A 190 -8.03 18.98 -14.23
N ASP A 191 -7.64 19.27 -15.46
CA ASP A 191 -7.67 20.64 -16.02
C ASP A 191 -8.99 20.94 -16.75
N ALA A 192 -9.08 22.16 -17.30
CA ALA A 192 -10.25 22.62 -18.02
C ALA A 192 -10.52 21.84 -19.33
N GLU A 193 -9.52 21.22 -19.90
CA GLU A 193 -9.60 20.38 -21.10
C GLU A 193 -9.92 18.92 -20.78
N GLY A 194 -10.08 18.58 -19.48
CA GLY A 194 -10.38 17.24 -19.01
C GLY A 194 -9.17 16.31 -18.96
N VAL A 195 -7.95 16.85 -19.08
CA VAL A 195 -6.70 16.08 -18.90
C VAL A 195 -6.43 15.92 -17.42
N VAL A 196 -6.16 14.68 -16.99
CA VAL A 196 -5.91 14.34 -15.60
C VAL A 196 -4.42 14.16 -15.38
N ALA A 197 -3.80 15.07 -14.65
CA ALA A 197 -2.42 14.95 -14.20
C ALA A 197 -2.35 13.93 -13.06
N VAL A 198 -1.63 12.84 -13.27
CA VAL A 198 -1.38 11.76 -12.31
C VAL A 198 0.09 11.71 -11.92
N ASP A 199 0.40 11.05 -10.81
CA ASP A 199 1.79 10.83 -10.40
C ASP A 199 2.56 10.06 -11.48
N LYS A 200 3.83 10.44 -11.72
CA LYS A 200 4.70 9.87 -12.77
C LYS A 200 4.97 8.38 -12.62
N TYR A 201 4.88 7.86 -11.39
CA TYR A 201 5.05 6.44 -11.12
C TYR A 201 3.74 5.66 -11.20
N LYS A 202 2.59 6.33 -11.28
CA LYS A 202 1.30 5.65 -11.39
C LYS A 202 1.25 4.79 -12.65
N LEU A 203 0.92 3.53 -12.48
CA LEU A 203 0.61 2.66 -13.60
C LEU A 203 -0.75 3.03 -14.17
N LEU A 204 -0.80 3.30 -15.46
CA LEU A 204 -2.05 3.47 -16.20
C LEU A 204 -2.34 2.21 -17.01
N PRO A 205 -3.61 1.88 -17.29
CA PRO A 205 -3.94 0.81 -18.22
C PRO A 205 -3.47 1.14 -19.65
N SER A 206 -3.49 0.16 -20.54
CA SER A 206 -3.19 0.37 -21.96
C SER A 206 -4.08 1.43 -22.58
N ASP A 207 -3.65 2.00 -23.72
CA ASP A 207 -4.46 2.97 -24.45
C ASP A 207 -5.83 2.38 -24.80
N GLY A 208 -6.89 3.12 -24.50
CA GLY A 208 -8.27 2.67 -24.69
C GLY A 208 -9.29 3.53 -23.97
N ARG A 209 -10.56 3.15 -24.14
CA ARG A 209 -11.68 3.74 -23.42
C ARG A 209 -12.17 2.79 -22.36
N TYR A 210 -12.43 3.34 -21.19
CA TYR A 210 -12.80 2.58 -20.01
C TYR A 210 -14.08 3.14 -19.38
N ALA A 211 -15.05 2.26 -19.16
CA ALA A 211 -16.16 2.57 -18.29
C ALA A 211 -15.67 2.75 -16.86
N CYS A 212 -16.05 3.81 -16.20
CA CYS A 212 -15.55 4.17 -14.89
C CYS A 212 -16.59 4.92 -14.06
N THR A 213 -16.28 5.19 -12.81
CA THR A 213 -16.94 6.28 -12.07
C THR A 213 -15.94 7.40 -11.82
N ILE A 214 -16.39 8.64 -11.94
CA ILE A 214 -15.60 9.83 -11.61
C ILE A 214 -16.32 10.53 -10.46
N ASN A 215 -15.65 10.63 -9.31
CA ASN A 215 -16.23 11.16 -8.08
C ASN A 215 -17.60 10.52 -7.74
N GLY A 216 -17.72 9.19 -7.98
CA GLY A 216 -18.94 8.42 -7.73
C GLY A 216 -20.03 8.52 -8.81
N VAL A 217 -19.80 9.25 -9.90
CA VAL A 217 -20.76 9.37 -11.03
C VAL A 217 -20.30 8.47 -12.18
N GLU A 218 -21.20 7.64 -12.71
CA GLU A 218 -20.94 6.80 -13.89
C GLU A 218 -20.48 7.65 -15.08
N SER A 219 -19.39 7.24 -15.71
CA SER A 219 -18.69 7.99 -16.75
C SER A 219 -17.84 7.09 -17.63
N GLU A 220 -17.14 7.69 -18.58
CA GLU A 220 -16.05 7.09 -19.36
C GLU A 220 -14.80 7.95 -19.25
N CYS A 221 -13.64 7.31 -19.23
CA CYS A 221 -12.36 7.96 -19.42
C CYS A 221 -11.59 7.32 -20.58
N GLU A 222 -10.67 8.06 -21.17
CA GLU A 222 -9.78 7.60 -22.22
C GLU A 222 -8.32 7.66 -21.72
N VAL A 223 -7.59 6.57 -21.91
CA VAL A 223 -6.14 6.53 -21.71
C VAL A 223 -5.50 6.55 -23.08
N CYS A 224 -4.61 7.51 -23.31
CA CYS A 224 -3.91 7.65 -24.58
C CYS A 224 -2.51 8.22 -24.34
N GLY A 225 -1.46 7.48 -24.77
CA GLY A 225 -0.08 7.91 -24.64
C GLY A 225 0.35 8.19 -23.20
N GLY A 226 -0.17 7.46 -22.22
CA GLY A 226 0.14 7.66 -20.80
C GLY A 226 -0.57 8.85 -20.15
N VAL A 227 -1.59 9.38 -20.80
CA VAL A 227 -2.43 10.48 -20.31
C VAL A 227 -3.86 9.98 -20.12
N VAL A 228 -4.49 10.36 -19.02
CA VAL A 228 -5.91 10.11 -18.77
C VAL A 228 -6.72 11.33 -19.16
N LYS A 229 -7.78 11.15 -19.93
CA LYS A 229 -8.74 12.19 -20.30
C LYS A 229 -10.12 11.79 -19.86
N GLN A 230 -10.86 12.74 -19.32
CA GLN A 230 -12.28 12.59 -18.96
C GLN A 230 -13.16 13.46 -19.85
N ARG A 231 -14.42 13.07 -19.97
CA ARG A 231 -15.42 13.84 -20.76
C ARG A 231 -16.20 14.86 -19.94
N VAL A 232 -16.17 14.73 -18.61
CA VAL A 232 -16.88 15.64 -17.71
C VAL A 232 -15.86 16.62 -17.15
N TYR A 233 -15.99 17.89 -17.50
CA TYR A 233 -15.02 18.94 -17.17
C TYR A 233 -15.13 19.32 -15.69
N PHE A 234 -14.21 18.83 -14.87
CA PHE A 234 -13.95 19.32 -13.53
C PHE A 234 -12.53 19.86 -13.48
N SER A 235 -12.36 21.11 -13.09
CA SER A 235 -11.03 21.69 -12.81
C SER A 235 -10.70 21.51 -11.34
N GLU A 236 -10.60 20.26 -10.89
CA GLU A 236 -10.36 19.92 -9.49
C GLU A 236 -9.77 18.52 -9.35
N LYS A 237 -9.47 18.17 -8.12
CA LYS A 237 -9.03 16.82 -7.78
C LYS A 237 -10.15 15.81 -7.99
N ILE A 238 -9.85 14.77 -8.74
CA ILE A 238 -10.82 13.72 -9.07
C ILE A 238 -10.31 12.33 -8.67
N GLU A 239 -11.28 11.46 -8.35
CA GLU A 239 -11.08 10.04 -8.15
C GLU A 239 -11.79 9.28 -9.29
N ILE A 240 -11.03 8.48 -10.04
CA ILE A 240 -11.53 7.61 -11.10
C ILE A 240 -11.44 6.17 -10.62
N LEU A 241 -12.53 5.42 -10.71
CA LEU A 241 -12.58 3.99 -10.40
C LEU A 241 -12.89 3.20 -11.68
N LEU A 242 -11.95 2.35 -12.12
CA LEU A 242 -12.02 1.50 -13.32
C LEU A 242 -12.40 0.06 -12.97
#